data_4b80efc76f4906fd43c862de05e8eaa3
#
_entry.id   4b80efc76f4906fd43c862de05e8eaa3
#
_cell.length_a   1.000
_cell.length_b   1.000
_cell.length_c   1.000
_cell.angle_alpha   90.00
_cell.angle_beta   90.00
_cell.angle_gamma   90.00
#
_symmetry.space_group_name_H-M   'P 1'
#
loop_
_entity.id
_entity.type
_entity.pdbx_description
1 polymer ?
#
loop_
_entity_poly.entity_id
_entity_poly.type
_entity_poly.pdbx_seq_one_letter_code
_entity_poly.pdbx_strand_id
1 'polypeptide(L)' 'MNKSDSYNSKLSQARGLASQLGMFAEENDIPKDLWDSLEASIYDFYEVSHDR' A
#
# COMPACT_ATOMS: atom_id res chain seq x y z
N MET A 1 -14.76 -2.16 -19.98
CA MET A 1 -13.64 -2.07 -19.02
C MET A 1 -13.13 -3.45 -18.69
N ASN A 2 -11.86 -3.63 -18.71
CA ASN A 2 -11.31 -4.96 -18.48
C ASN A 2 -10.70 -5.08 -17.09
N LYS A 3 -10.29 -6.29 -16.74
CA LYS A 3 -9.76 -6.56 -15.42
C LYS A 3 -8.48 -5.78 -15.13
N SER A 4 -7.68 -5.56 -16.16
CA SER A 4 -6.43 -4.82 -15.98
C SER A 4 -6.67 -3.42 -15.47
N ASP A 5 -7.68 -2.74 -16.01
CA ASP A 5 -7.99 -1.39 -15.59
C ASP A 5 -8.42 -1.36 -14.13
N SER A 6 -9.26 -2.31 -13.74
CA SER A 6 -9.73 -2.39 -12.37
C SER A 6 -8.58 -2.68 -11.42
N TYR A 7 -7.73 -3.62 -11.80
CA TYR A 7 -6.58 -3.97 -10.97
C TYR A 7 -5.63 -2.79 -10.81
N ASN A 8 -5.35 -2.11 -11.92
CA ASN A 8 -4.44 -0.97 -11.89
C ASN A 8 -4.99 0.17 -11.04
N SER A 9 -6.30 0.36 -11.08
CA SER A 9 -6.92 1.38 -10.25
C SER A 9 -6.74 1.07 -8.77
N LYS A 10 -6.98 -0.17 -8.39
CA LYS A 10 -6.80 -0.58 -7.00
C LYS A 10 -5.35 -0.46 -6.58
N LEU A 11 -4.45 -0.86 -7.45
CA LEU A 11 -3.02 -0.79 -7.14
C LEU A 11 -2.58 0.66 -6.93
N SER A 12 -3.07 1.55 -7.77
CA SER A 12 -2.73 2.97 -7.64
C SER A 12 -3.23 3.53 -6.31
N GLN A 13 -4.44 3.17 -5.92
CA GLN A 13 -5.01 3.61 -4.66
C GLN A 13 -4.23 3.07 -3.47
N ALA A 14 -3.85 1.79 -3.55
CA ALA A 14 -3.08 1.18 -2.47
C ALA A 14 -1.74 1.87 -2.31
N ARG A 15 -1.08 2.17 -3.43
CA ARG A 15 0.20 2.85 -3.39
C ARG A 15 0.09 4.25 -2.81
N GLY A 16 -0.97 4.96 -3.18
CA GLY A 16 -1.18 6.30 -2.66
C GLY A 16 -1.37 6.28 -1.15
N LEU A 17 -2.17 5.36 -0.66
CA LEU A 17 -2.40 5.24 0.77
C LEU A 17 -1.12 4.83 1.48
N ALA A 18 -0.40 3.87 0.91
CA ALA A 18 0.86 3.43 1.53
C ALA A 18 1.86 4.57 1.60
N SER A 19 1.90 5.40 0.56
CA SER A 19 2.82 6.53 0.54
C SER A 19 2.50 7.53 1.65
N GLN A 20 1.22 7.82 1.83
CA GLN A 20 0.80 8.75 2.88
C GLN A 20 1.13 8.20 4.27
N LEU A 21 0.87 6.92 4.47
CA LEU A 21 1.18 6.30 5.75
C LEU A 21 2.68 6.20 5.97
N GLY A 22 3.44 6.04 4.88
CA GLY A 22 4.89 6.02 4.99
C GLY A 22 5.44 7.33 5.50
N MET A 23 4.90 8.44 5.02
CA MET A 23 5.32 9.75 5.51
C MET A 23 4.98 9.90 6.99
N PHE A 24 3.80 9.46 7.36
CA PHE A 24 3.37 9.49 8.75
C PHE A 24 4.29 8.65 9.62
N ALA A 25 4.68 7.49 9.12
CA ALA A 25 5.57 6.60 9.84
C ALA A 25 6.93 7.24 10.08
N GLU A 26 7.44 7.93 9.06
CA GLU A 26 8.72 8.62 9.20
C GLU A 26 8.66 9.73 10.23
N GLU A 27 7.57 10.48 10.21
CA GLU A 27 7.43 11.59 11.15
C GLU A 27 7.30 11.12 12.58
N ASN A 28 6.82 9.90 12.78
CA ASN A 28 6.58 9.36 14.10
C ASN A 28 7.57 8.28 14.50
N ASP A 29 8.64 8.12 13.72
CA ASP A 29 9.70 7.16 14.04
C ASP A 29 9.20 5.75 14.21
N ILE A 30 8.25 5.35 13.38
CA ILE A 30 7.73 4.00 13.43
C ILE A 30 8.77 3.04 12.84
N PRO A 31 9.08 1.94 13.54
CA PRO A 31 10.07 0.99 13.04
C PRO A 31 9.70 0.45 11.67
N LYS A 32 10.70 0.21 10.85
CA LYS A 32 10.48 -0.27 9.50
C LYS A 32 9.75 -1.61 9.49
N ASP A 33 10.05 -2.47 10.44
CA ASP A 33 9.40 -3.78 10.51
C ASP A 33 7.90 -3.64 10.64
N LEU A 34 7.46 -2.73 11.50
CA LEU A 34 6.04 -2.49 11.70
C LEU A 34 5.43 -1.85 10.46
N TRP A 35 6.16 -0.94 9.85
CA TRP A 35 5.68 -0.28 8.65
C TRP A 35 5.52 -1.27 7.50
N ASP A 36 6.49 -2.17 7.35
CA ASP A 36 6.42 -3.19 6.29
C ASP A 36 5.19 -4.05 6.45
N SER A 37 4.88 -4.47 7.67
CA SER A 37 3.68 -5.26 7.92
C SER A 37 2.42 -4.49 7.59
N LEU A 38 2.39 -3.23 7.96
CA LEU A 38 1.23 -2.39 7.67
C LEU A 38 1.05 -2.20 6.18
N GLU A 39 2.14 -1.97 5.47
CA GLU A 39 2.08 -1.79 4.03
C GLU A 39 1.53 -3.03 3.34
N ALA A 40 1.99 -4.20 3.78
CA ALA A 40 1.48 -5.46 3.23
C ALA A 40 -0.02 -5.58 3.46
N SER A 41 -0.48 -5.15 4.63
CA SER A 41 -1.90 -5.19 4.95
C SER A 41 -2.72 -4.27 4.05
N ILE A 42 -2.16 -3.12 3.71
CA ILE A 42 -2.83 -2.20 2.81
C ILE A 42 -3.05 -2.83 1.45
N TYR A 43 -2.02 -3.46 0.91
CA TYR A 43 -2.15 -4.11 -0.40
C TYR A 43 -3.11 -5.28 -0.34
N ASP A 44 -3.09 -6.02 0.77
CA ASP A 44 -3.99 -7.12 0.98
C ASP A 44 -5.44 -6.63 1.01
N PHE A 45 -5.66 -5.52 1.68
CA PHE A 45 -6.98 -4.93 1.80
C PHE A 45 -7.55 -4.59 0.42
N TYR A 46 -6.69 -4.08 -0.46
CA TYR A 46 -7.12 -3.73 -1.81
C TYR A 46 -7.12 -4.92 -2.74
N GLU A 47 -6.71 -6.08 -2.25
CA GLU A 47 -6.66 -7.30 -3.06
C GLU A 47 -5.74 -7.14 -4.26
N VAL A 48 -4.64 -6.48 -4.06
CA VAL A 48 -3.62 -6.34 -5.09
C VAL A 48 -2.32 -6.93 -4.59
N SER A 49 -1.46 -7.29 -5.52
CA SER A 49 -0.20 -7.90 -5.17
C SER A 49 0.75 -6.85 -4.58
N HIS A 50 1.37 -7.20 -3.47
CA HIS A 50 2.40 -6.36 -2.88
C HIS A 50 3.74 -6.57 -3.56
N ASP A 51 3.79 -7.46 -4.45
CA ASP A 51 4.97 -7.86 -5.14
C ASP A 51 5.50 -6.75 -6.04
N ARG A 52 6.80 -6.69 -6.19
CA ARG A 52 7.40 -5.72 -7.08
C ARG A 52 7.54 -6.24 -8.45
#